data_3b1ace8e448d892ca53d96e9d364fbd3
#
_entry.id   3b1ace8e448d892ca53d96e9d364fbd3
#
_cell.length_a   1.000
_cell.length_b   1.000
_cell.length_c   1.000
_cell.angle_alpha   90.00
_cell.angle_beta   90.00
_cell.angle_gamma   90.00
#
_symmetry.space_group_name_H-M   'P 1'
#
loop_
_entity.id
_entity.type
_entity.pdbx_description
1 polymer ?
#
loop_
_entity_poly.entity_id
_entity_poly.type
_entity_poly.pdbx_seq_one_letter_code
_entity_poly.pdbx_strand_id
1 'polypeptide(L)'
;SAPLSSRYLVNKEGILVDAGTALAPGAVSRIDPCGKYLIFFSHKGREALADKFGAPFVSAVGDVCTTIAFAREDLAAMAAQELNALAQKVRTRLGLTLTAGADVRDYVAAQCSKEKGAAGLKLCCDRIFRALSEYCLQTDTALTGTVALTAVPEGLQFALNGAAPAD
;
A
#
# COMPACT_ATOMS: atom_id res chain seq x y z
N SER A 1 -7.10 -14.40 36.59
CA SER A 1 -6.80 -14.24 35.16
C SER A 1 -5.33 -14.57 34.94
N ALA A 2 -5.04 -15.60 34.16
CA ALA A 2 -3.65 -15.90 33.80
C ALA A 2 -3.09 -14.70 33.03
N PRO A 3 -1.92 -14.20 33.39
CA PRO A 3 -1.32 -13.09 32.65
C PRO A 3 -1.07 -13.51 31.20
N LEU A 4 -1.19 -12.56 30.27
CA LEU A 4 -0.95 -12.77 28.84
C LEU A 4 0.39 -13.46 28.57
N SER A 5 1.37 -13.28 29.47
CA SER A 5 2.68 -13.89 29.44
C SER A 5 2.70 -15.42 29.55
N SER A 6 1.59 -16.07 29.93
CA SER A 6 1.55 -17.53 30.09
C SER A 6 1.16 -18.27 28.81
N ARG A 7 0.55 -17.61 27.84
CA ARG A 7 0.02 -18.24 26.63
C ARG A 7 0.61 -17.69 25.33
N TYR A 8 1.05 -16.44 25.33
CA TYR A 8 1.55 -15.78 24.11
C TYR A 8 2.90 -15.12 24.41
N LEU A 9 3.81 -15.24 23.46
CA LEU A 9 5.14 -14.67 23.47
C LEU A 9 5.32 -13.77 22.24
N VAL A 10 6.19 -12.80 22.34
CA VAL A 10 6.56 -11.97 21.21
C VAL A 10 7.90 -12.46 20.66
N ASN A 11 7.95 -12.77 19.36
CA ASN A 11 9.18 -13.17 18.71
C ASN A 11 10.09 -11.96 18.39
N LYS A 12 11.27 -12.20 17.82
CA LYS A 12 12.23 -11.14 17.47
C LYS A 12 11.69 -10.11 16.50
N GLU A 13 10.71 -10.49 15.67
CA GLU A 13 10.06 -9.64 14.69
C GLU A 13 8.86 -8.85 15.28
N GLY A 14 8.63 -8.94 16.59
CA GLY A 14 7.52 -8.28 17.27
C GLY A 14 6.16 -8.96 17.08
N ILE A 15 6.14 -10.22 16.59
CA ILE A 15 4.91 -10.97 16.35
C ILE A 15 4.51 -11.76 17.59
N LEU A 16 3.24 -11.66 17.99
CA LEU A 16 2.66 -12.42 19.08
C LEU A 16 2.45 -13.87 18.66
N VAL A 17 3.16 -14.81 19.28
CA VAL A 17 3.08 -16.25 18.98
C VAL A 17 2.53 -17.03 20.18
N ASP A 18 1.82 -18.13 19.92
CA ASP A 18 1.31 -19.01 20.99
C ASP A 18 2.47 -19.75 21.67
N ALA A 19 2.57 -19.67 22.98
CA ALA A 19 3.61 -20.34 23.76
C ALA A 19 3.55 -21.88 23.70
N GLY A 20 2.43 -22.45 23.22
CA GLY A 20 2.28 -23.87 22.95
C GLY A 20 2.98 -24.35 21.68
N THR A 21 3.32 -23.45 20.76
CA THR A 21 4.22 -23.74 19.65
C THR A 21 5.65 -23.57 20.10
N ALA A 22 6.51 -24.55 19.77
CA ALA A 22 7.91 -24.54 20.17
C ALA A 22 8.56 -23.16 19.98
N LEU A 23 9.09 -22.58 21.04
CA LEU A 23 9.74 -21.29 21.04
C LEU A 23 10.89 -21.28 20.02
N ALA A 24 10.78 -20.43 19.01
CA ALA A 24 11.90 -20.17 18.12
C ALA A 24 13.10 -19.65 18.94
N PRO A 25 14.34 -20.05 18.59
CA PRO A 25 15.54 -19.56 19.29
C PRO A 25 15.55 -18.03 19.32
N GLY A 26 15.50 -17.47 20.53
CA GLY A 26 15.51 -16.03 20.78
C GLY A 26 14.14 -15.38 20.99
N ALA A 27 13.07 -16.15 21.19
CA ALA A 27 11.80 -15.61 21.67
C ALA A 27 11.94 -15.09 23.10
N VAL A 28 11.32 -13.93 23.38
CA VAL A 28 11.33 -13.31 24.70
C VAL A 28 10.21 -13.90 25.54
N SER A 29 10.52 -14.48 26.71
CA SER A 29 9.54 -15.12 27.60
C SER A 29 8.71 -14.15 28.42
N ARG A 30 9.14 -12.89 28.56
CA ARG A 30 8.43 -11.83 29.26
C ARG A 30 8.66 -10.48 28.63
N ILE A 31 7.59 -9.68 28.54
CA ILE A 31 7.64 -8.26 28.20
C ILE A 31 7.12 -7.50 29.40
N ASP A 32 7.92 -6.54 29.87
CA ASP A 32 7.44 -5.54 30.82
C ASP A 32 6.74 -4.43 30.03
N PRO A 33 5.40 -4.31 30.11
CA PRO A 33 4.65 -3.29 29.39
C PRO A 33 4.69 -1.93 30.10
N CYS A 34 5.31 -1.82 31.27
CA CYS A 34 5.33 -0.59 32.05
C CYS A 34 5.97 0.55 31.24
N GLY A 35 5.23 1.65 31.03
CA GLY A 35 5.69 2.79 30.27
C GLY A 35 5.82 2.54 28.75
N LYS A 36 5.22 1.48 28.22
CA LYS A 36 5.22 1.14 26.79
C LYS A 36 3.83 1.32 26.18
N TYR A 37 3.81 1.72 24.90
CA TYR A 37 2.61 1.66 24.07
C TYR A 37 2.57 0.31 23.36
N LEU A 38 1.47 -0.42 23.52
CA LEU A 38 1.23 -1.68 22.82
C LEU A 38 0.19 -1.44 21.73
N ILE A 39 0.57 -1.63 20.48
CA ILE A 39 -0.31 -1.46 19.32
C ILE A 39 -0.53 -2.83 18.70
N PHE A 40 -1.78 -3.27 18.65
CA PHE A 40 -2.18 -4.55 18.07
C PHE A 40 -2.84 -4.32 16.72
N PHE A 41 -2.37 -5.03 15.71
CA PHE A 41 -2.99 -5.08 14.39
C PHE A 41 -3.73 -6.40 14.21
N SER A 42 -4.99 -6.36 13.79
CA SER A 42 -5.80 -7.54 13.57
C SER A 42 -6.71 -7.35 12.36
N HIS A 43 -6.87 -8.41 11.56
CA HIS A 43 -7.89 -8.47 10.52
C HIS A 43 -9.27 -8.86 11.04
N LYS A 44 -9.38 -9.17 12.34
CA LYS A 44 -10.61 -9.62 12.99
C LYS A 44 -11.13 -8.55 13.92
N GLY A 45 -12.45 -8.46 13.98
CA GLY A 45 -13.14 -7.50 14.85
C GLY A 45 -12.95 -7.82 16.35
N ARG A 46 -13.45 -6.90 17.18
CA ARG A 46 -13.33 -6.94 18.65
C ARG A 46 -13.90 -8.24 19.25
N GLU A 47 -15.01 -8.73 18.71
CA GLU A 47 -15.66 -9.98 19.18
C GLU A 47 -14.74 -11.18 19.01
N ALA A 48 -14.15 -11.36 17.82
CA ALA A 48 -13.23 -12.46 17.56
C ALA A 48 -11.91 -12.36 18.38
N LEU A 49 -11.51 -11.15 18.80
CA LEU A 49 -10.42 -10.97 19.73
C LEU A 49 -10.82 -11.37 21.15
N ALA A 50 -12.08 -11.08 21.56
CA ALA A 50 -12.61 -11.53 22.85
C ALA A 50 -12.70 -13.04 22.93
N ASP A 51 -13.14 -13.71 21.88
CA ASP A 51 -13.21 -15.17 21.79
C ASP A 51 -11.82 -15.82 21.93
N LYS A 52 -10.81 -15.22 21.32
CA LYS A 52 -9.46 -15.77 21.30
C LYS A 52 -8.66 -15.45 22.57
N PHE A 53 -8.73 -14.24 23.05
CA PHE A 53 -7.90 -13.73 24.16
C PHE A 53 -8.65 -13.55 25.47
N GLY A 54 -9.98 -13.63 25.43
CA GLY A 54 -10.87 -13.41 26.56
C GLY A 54 -11.31 -11.94 26.69
N ALA A 55 -12.49 -11.75 27.27
CA ALA A 55 -13.08 -10.44 27.50
C ALA A 55 -12.19 -9.51 28.37
N PRO A 56 -11.48 -10.01 29.41
CA PRO A 56 -10.59 -9.16 30.22
C PRO A 56 -9.46 -8.53 29.40
N PHE A 57 -8.91 -9.26 28.40
CA PHE A 57 -7.89 -8.70 27.51
C PHE A 57 -8.44 -7.56 26.67
N VAL A 58 -9.59 -7.79 26.03
CA VAL A 58 -10.22 -6.77 25.16
C VAL A 58 -10.66 -5.55 25.96
N SER A 59 -11.04 -5.73 27.21
CA SER A 59 -11.37 -4.63 28.14
C SER A 59 -10.14 -3.82 28.57
N ALA A 60 -8.98 -4.46 28.64
CA ALA A 60 -7.71 -3.80 28.95
C ALA A 60 -7.11 -3.05 27.75
N VAL A 61 -7.53 -3.39 26.51
CA VAL A 61 -7.19 -2.62 25.30
C VAL A 61 -7.99 -1.31 25.35
N GLY A 62 -7.31 -0.19 25.38
CA GLY A 62 -7.93 1.14 25.44
C GLY A 62 -8.72 1.45 24.17
N ASP A 63 -8.12 2.17 23.26
CA ASP A 63 -8.77 2.57 22.01
C ASP A 63 -8.72 1.47 20.95
N VAL A 64 -9.86 1.20 20.33
CA VAL A 64 -9.97 0.28 19.20
C VAL A 64 -10.37 1.06 17.96
N CYS A 65 -9.42 1.22 17.05
CA CYS A 65 -9.68 1.84 15.75
C CYS A 65 -10.03 0.76 14.72
N THR A 66 -11.20 0.87 14.12
CA THR A 66 -11.60 -0.01 13.02
C THR A 66 -11.41 0.71 11.70
N THR A 67 -10.63 0.13 10.79
CA THR A 67 -10.50 0.66 9.44
C THR A 67 -11.69 0.19 8.59
N ILE A 68 -12.24 1.11 7.84
CA ILE A 68 -13.29 0.83 6.84
C ILE A 68 -12.67 0.66 5.45
N ALA A 69 -13.38 -0.01 4.56
CA ALA A 69 -12.97 -0.07 3.15
C ALA A 69 -13.03 1.35 2.55
N PHE A 70 -12.09 1.66 1.65
CA PHE A 70 -12.10 2.93 0.94
C PHE A 70 -13.34 3.07 0.07
N ALA A 71 -13.97 4.23 0.11
CA ALA A 71 -15.00 4.59 -0.85
C ALA A 71 -14.37 4.85 -2.24
N ARG A 72 -15.19 4.87 -3.28
CA ARG A 72 -14.71 5.11 -4.65
C ARG A 72 -14.07 6.49 -4.79
N GLU A 73 -14.63 7.47 -4.11
CA GLU A 73 -14.11 8.84 -4.08
C GLU A 73 -12.74 8.91 -3.42
N ASP A 74 -12.52 8.17 -2.34
CA ASP A 74 -11.24 8.10 -1.64
C ASP A 74 -10.17 7.50 -2.57
N LEU A 75 -10.51 6.41 -3.26
CA LEU A 75 -9.60 5.77 -4.22
C LEU A 75 -9.26 6.69 -5.39
N ALA A 76 -10.22 7.46 -5.90
CA ALA A 76 -9.98 8.44 -6.95
C ALA A 76 -9.07 9.57 -6.48
N ALA A 77 -9.26 10.06 -5.25
CA ALA A 77 -8.40 11.09 -4.65
C ALA A 77 -6.97 10.57 -4.44
N MET A 78 -6.82 9.35 -3.93
CA MET A 78 -5.51 8.70 -3.75
C MET A 78 -4.82 8.47 -5.10
N ALA A 79 -5.55 8.00 -6.12
CA ALA A 79 -5.00 7.82 -7.47
C ALA A 79 -4.52 9.15 -8.06
N ALA A 80 -5.26 10.24 -7.84
CA ALA A 80 -4.83 11.57 -8.27
C ALA A 80 -3.53 12.01 -7.58
N GLN A 81 -3.37 11.74 -6.29
CA GLN A 81 -2.12 12.03 -5.55
C GLN A 81 -0.94 11.24 -6.10
N GLU A 82 -1.11 9.93 -6.35
CA GLU A 82 -0.05 9.08 -6.91
C GLU A 82 0.33 9.51 -8.34
N LEU A 83 -0.65 9.90 -9.16
CA LEU A 83 -0.40 10.42 -10.51
C LEU A 83 0.34 11.77 -10.47
N ASN A 84 0.02 12.66 -9.54
CA ASN A 84 0.76 13.89 -9.34
C ASN A 84 2.21 13.63 -8.92
N ALA A 85 2.43 12.68 -8.00
CA ALA A 85 3.77 12.27 -7.61
C ALA A 85 4.54 11.66 -8.79
N LEU A 86 3.87 10.85 -9.61
CA LEU A 86 4.43 10.31 -10.87
C LEU A 86 4.81 11.43 -11.83
N ALA A 87 3.94 12.42 -12.04
CA ALA A 87 4.21 13.55 -12.94
C ALA A 87 5.44 14.35 -12.48
N GLN A 88 5.58 14.60 -11.18
CA GLN A 88 6.77 15.23 -10.61
C GLN A 88 8.04 14.38 -10.82
N LYS A 89 7.94 13.06 -10.59
CA LYS A 89 9.04 12.13 -10.80
C LYS A 89 9.49 12.09 -12.26
N VAL A 90 8.54 12.07 -13.20
CA VAL A 90 8.80 12.11 -14.66
C VAL A 90 9.48 13.43 -15.03
N ARG A 91 8.99 14.56 -14.54
CA ARG A 91 9.59 15.87 -14.79
C ARG A 91 11.02 15.97 -14.28
N THR A 92 11.25 15.49 -13.04
CA THR A 92 12.56 15.60 -12.38
C THR A 92 13.58 14.63 -12.97
N ARG A 93 13.17 13.44 -13.36
CA ARG A 93 14.08 12.36 -13.79
C ARG A 93 14.23 12.25 -15.30
N LEU A 94 13.19 12.57 -16.04
CA LEU A 94 13.14 12.42 -17.51
C LEU A 94 13.04 13.77 -18.24
N GLY A 95 12.83 14.88 -17.55
CA GLY A 95 12.67 16.19 -18.17
C GLY A 95 11.34 16.39 -18.93
N LEU A 96 10.40 15.41 -18.82
CA LEU A 96 9.15 15.40 -19.56
C LEU A 96 7.98 15.92 -18.71
N THR A 97 6.99 16.51 -19.34
CA THR A 97 5.73 16.88 -18.68
C THR A 97 4.70 15.78 -18.92
N LEU A 98 4.27 15.11 -17.85
CA LEU A 98 3.25 14.06 -17.91
C LEU A 98 1.86 14.67 -17.81
N THR A 99 0.95 14.30 -18.71
CA THR A 99 -0.48 14.61 -18.65
C THR A 99 -1.29 13.31 -18.57
N ALA A 100 -2.29 13.29 -17.69
CA ALA A 100 -3.17 12.14 -17.50
C ALA A 100 -4.61 12.62 -17.30
N GLY A 101 -5.55 12.03 -18.01
CA GLY A 101 -6.97 12.32 -17.93
C GLY A 101 -7.68 11.59 -16.78
N ALA A 102 -9.00 11.76 -16.72
CA ALA A 102 -9.85 11.08 -15.75
C ALA A 102 -9.85 9.54 -15.95
N ASP A 103 -9.79 9.11 -17.21
CA ASP A 103 -9.68 7.70 -17.62
C ASP A 103 -8.47 7.00 -16.99
N VAL A 104 -7.31 7.66 -17.01
CA VAL A 104 -6.07 7.14 -16.37
C VAL A 104 -6.20 7.10 -14.86
N ARG A 105 -6.80 8.13 -14.26
CA ARG A 105 -7.05 8.15 -12.82
C ARG A 105 -7.95 7.00 -12.40
N ASP A 106 -9.03 6.75 -13.13
CA ASP A 106 -9.97 5.66 -12.85
C ASP A 106 -9.29 4.29 -13.06
N TYR A 107 -8.45 4.16 -14.07
CA TYR A 107 -7.62 2.96 -14.28
C TYR A 107 -6.68 2.70 -13.10
N VAL A 108 -5.97 3.72 -12.63
CA VAL A 108 -5.07 3.60 -11.47
C VAL A 108 -5.86 3.27 -10.21
N ALA A 109 -7.01 3.93 -9.96
CA ALA A 109 -7.88 3.66 -8.83
C ALA A 109 -8.35 2.18 -8.81
N ALA A 110 -8.64 1.60 -9.96
CA ALA A 110 -9.02 0.19 -10.10
C ALA A 110 -7.91 -0.80 -9.73
N GLN A 111 -6.65 -0.36 -9.62
CA GLN A 111 -5.53 -1.22 -9.18
C GLN A 111 -5.53 -1.47 -7.66
N CYS A 112 -6.38 -0.78 -6.91
CA CYS A 112 -6.61 -1.09 -5.50
C CYS A 112 -7.42 -2.38 -5.40
N SER A 113 -6.80 -3.44 -4.89
CA SER A 113 -7.45 -4.74 -4.66
C SER A 113 -7.47 -5.08 -3.17
N LYS A 114 -8.31 -6.06 -2.80
CA LYS A 114 -8.33 -6.57 -1.42
C LYS A 114 -6.96 -7.08 -0.94
N GLU A 115 -6.15 -7.60 -1.86
CA GLU A 115 -4.83 -8.16 -1.55
C GLU A 115 -3.74 -7.08 -1.44
N LYS A 116 -3.75 -6.12 -2.38
CA LYS A 116 -2.71 -5.09 -2.49
C LYS A 116 -3.04 -3.81 -1.73
N GLY A 117 -4.33 -3.59 -1.43
CA GLY A 117 -4.78 -2.34 -0.82
C GLY A 117 -4.35 -1.13 -1.65
N ALA A 118 -4.17 0.00 -0.98
CA ALA A 118 -3.69 1.24 -1.59
C ALA A 118 -2.27 1.13 -2.21
N ALA A 119 -1.45 0.16 -1.79
CA ALA A 119 -0.14 -0.06 -2.38
C ALA A 119 -0.22 -0.42 -3.88
N GLY A 120 -1.36 -0.97 -4.34
CA GLY A 120 -1.62 -1.25 -5.74
C GLY A 120 -1.52 -0.02 -6.64
N LEU A 121 -1.98 1.15 -6.18
CA LEU A 121 -1.90 2.42 -6.91
C LEU A 121 -0.44 2.82 -7.15
N LYS A 122 0.36 2.81 -6.09
CA LYS A 122 1.78 3.14 -6.17
C LYS A 122 2.54 2.19 -7.10
N LEU A 123 2.29 0.88 -6.98
CA LEU A 123 2.89 -0.13 -7.86
C LEU A 123 2.52 0.10 -9.33
N CYS A 124 1.28 0.53 -9.62
CA CYS A 124 0.87 0.89 -10.95
C CYS A 124 1.67 2.09 -11.47
N CYS A 125 1.77 3.17 -10.70
CA CYS A 125 2.53 4.35 -11.06
C CYS A 125 4.04 4.04 -11.26
N ASP A 126 4.62 3.17 -10.44
CA ASP A 126 6.02 2.76 -10.62
C ASP A 126 6.23 1.93 -11.91
N ARG A 127 5.25 1.10 -12.32
CA ARG A 127 5.28 0.41 -13.60
C ARG A 127 5.19 1.37 -14.78
N ILE A 128 4.29 2.37 -14.71
CA ILE A 128 4.18 3.42 -15.73
C ILE A 128 5.51 4.16 -15.87
N PHE A 129 6.12 4.55 -14.77
CA PHE A 129 7.43 5.23 -14.79
C PHE A 129 8.50 4.38 -15.44
N ARG A 130 8.55 3.08 -15.13
CA ARG A 130 9.52 2.15 -15.73
C ARG A 130 9.31 2.03 -17.24
N ALA A 131 8.08 1.75 -17.67
CA ALA A 131 7.75 1.62 -19.09
C ALA A 131 8.09 2.90 -19.88
N LEU A 132 7.77 4.07 -19.31
CA LEU A 132 8.13 5.35 -19.93
C LEU A 132 9.65 5.55 -20.00
N SER A 133 10.37 5.18 -18.95
CA SER A 133 11.84 5.28 -18.95
C SER A 133 12.47 4.36 -20.00
N GLU A 134 11.98 3.14 -20.13
CA GLU A 134 12.41 2.18 -21.15
C GLU A 134 12.14 2.70 -22.57
N TYR A 135 10.95 3.26 -22.79
CA TYR A 135 10.60 3.89 -24.07
C TYR A 135 11.53 5.05 -24.42
N CYS A 136 11.80 5.95 -23.47
CA CYS A 136 12.70 7.08 -23.69
C CYS A 136 14.14 6.62 -24.04
N LEU A 137 14.60 5.52 -23.43
CA LEU A 137 15.91 4.95 -23.74
C LEU A 137 15.98 4.32 -25.14
N GLN A 138 14.87 3.73 -25.61
CA GLN A 138 14.82 3.06 -26.91
C GLN A 138 14.70 4.04 -28.07
N THR A 139 14.03 5.17 -27.87
CA THR A 139 13.74 6.12 -28.96
C THR A 139 14.85 7.14 -29.21
N ASP A 140 15.90 7.18 -28.38
CA ASP A 140 17.04 8.14 -28.45
C ASP A 140 16.58 9.60 -28.69
N THR A 141 15.36 9.93 -28.23
CA THR A 141 14.70 11.20 -28.45
C THR A 141 15.17 12.19 -27.40
N ALA A 142 15.47 13.40 -27.78
CA ALA A 142 15.74 14.49 -26.85
C ALA A 142 14.60 14.55 -25.79
N LEU A 143 14.93 14.37 -24.51
CA LEU A 143 14.02 14.23 -23.39
C LEU A 143 13.36 15.57 -23.02
N THR A 144 12.75 16.23 -24.00
CA THR A 144 12.00 17.48 -23.80
C THR A 144 10.65 17.35 -24.49
N GLY A 145 9.57 17.60 -23.77
CA GLY A 145 8.24 17.56 -24.35
C GLY A 145 7.17 17.12 -23.36
N THR A 146 5.99 16.80 -23.90
CA THR A 146 4.84 16.36 -23.14
C THR A 146 4.52 14.91 -23.47
N VAL A 147 4.28 14.12 -22.44
CA VAL A 147 3.77 12.73 -22.56
C VAL A 147 2.32 12.73 -22.13
N ALA A 148 1.44 12.31 -23.03
CA ALA A 148 0.05 12.06 -22.71
C ALA A 148 -0.14 10.58 -22.38
N LEU A 149 -0.73 10.30 -21.20
CA LEU A 149 -1.24 8.98 -20.84
C LEU A 149 -2.71 8.88 -21.22
N THR A 150 -3.10 7.72 -21.72
CA THR A 150 -4.50 7.38 -22.04
C THR A 150 -4.77 5.94 -21.59
N ALA A 151 -5.92 5.72 -20.99
CA ALA A 151 -6.36 4.37 -20.66
C ALA A 151 -7.08 3.75 -21.86
N VAL A 152 -6.66 2.55 -22.21
CA VAL A 152 -7.26 1.73 -23.30
C VAL A 152 -7.67 0.37 -22.74
N PRO A 153 -8.53 -0.41 -23.42
CA PRO A 153 -8.99 -1.71 -22.90
C PRO A 153 -7.85 -2.67 -22.56
N GLU A 154 -6.76 -2.60 -23.29
CA GLU A 154 -5.57 -3.46 -23.11
C GLU A 154 -4.63 -2.96 -22.01
N GLY A 155 -4.82 -1.73 -21.50
CA GLY A 155 -3.96 -1.17 -20.45
C GLY A 155 -3.79 0.34 -20.55
N LEU A 156 -2.55 0.82 -20.44
CA LEU A 156 -2.20 2.23 -20.57
C LEU A 156 -1.29 2.43 -21.77
N GLN A 157 -1.60 3.43 -22.56
CA GLN A 157 -0.76 3.91 -23.65
C GLN A 157 -0.21 5.29 -23.33
N PHE A 158 0.96 5.61 -23.90
CA PHE A 158 1.54 6.95 -23.82
C PHE A 158 1.95 7.43 -25.21
N ALA A 159 1.71 8.71 -25.46
CA ALA A 159 2.12 9.40 -26.66
C ALA A 159 3.09 10.54 -26.31
N LEU A 160 4.26 10.54 -26.93
CA LEU A 160 5.28 11.56 -26.74
C LEU A 160 5.06 12.71 -27.75
N ASN A 161 5.06 13.95 -27.25
CA ASN A 161 4.92 15.18 -28.06
C ASN A 161 3.68 15.21 -28.98
N GLY A 162 2.60 14.51 -28.61
CA GLY A 162 1.38 14.45 -29.39
C GLY A 162 1.46 13.57 -30.66
N ALA A 163 2.53 12.80 -30.84
CA ALA A 163 2.57 11.75 -31.85
C ALA A 163 1.57 10.64 -31.51
N ALA A 164 0.85 10.14 -32.50
CA ALA A 164 0.00 8.98 -32.29
C ALA A 164 0.84 7.78 -31.84
N PRO A 165 0.29 6.87 -31.01
CA PRO A 165 1.00 5.65 -30.66
C PRO A 165 1.38 4.90 -31.95
N ALA A 166 2.60 4.40 -32.03
CA ALA A 166 3.00 3.49 -33.10
C ALA A 166 2.21 2.19 -32.92
N ASP A 167 1.53 1.73 -33.98
CA ASP A 167 0.83 0.44 -34.03
C ASP A 167 1.78 -0.73 -33.76
#